data_bb64690de078af97bae7a5e337e44ef1
#
_entry.id   bb64690de078af97bae7a5e337e44ef1
#
_cell.length_a   1.000
_cell.length_b   1.000
_cell.length_c   1.000
_cell.angle_alpha   90.00
_cell.angle_beta   90.00
_cell.angle_gamma   90.00
#
_symmetry.space_group_name_H-M   'P 1'
#
loop_
_entity.id
_entity.type
_entity.pdbx_description
1 polymer ?
#
loop_
_entity_poly.entity_id
_entity_poly.type
_entity_poly.pdbx_seq_one_letter_code
_entity_poly.pdbx_strand_id
1 'polypeptide(L)'
;MNIPASSHYVIKTDRLFTPDELRGTFWVEIEAGRIKHTLTEQPSGIEVLDATGFLVAPGFIDVHIHGYGGHDIMEASSEALECMATGLPPVSYTHLTLPTNREV
;
A
#
# COMPACT_ATOMS: atom_id res chain seq x y z
N MET A 1 -9.97 10.65 -5.27
CA MET A 1 -10.27 9.81 -4.08
C MET A 1 -9.47 10.34 -2.91
N ASN A 2 -10.13 10.77 -1.86
CA ASN A 2 -9.45 11.32 -0.69
C ASN A 2 -9.30 10.24 0.37
N ILE A 3 -8.07 10.02 0.84
CA ILE A 3 -7.82 9.11 1.96
C ILE A 3 -8.42 9.74 3.22
N PRO A 4 -9.17 8.97 4.03
CA PRO A 4 -9.73 9.46 5.28
C PRO A 4 -8.68 10.02 6.23
N ALA A 5 -9.00 11.09 6.93
CA ALA A 5 -8.13 11.66 7.95
C ALA A 5 -8.09 10.80 9.23
N SER A 6 -9.13 10.01 9.46
CA SER A 6 -9.20 9.07 10.58
C SER A 6 -8.24 7.90 10.40
N SER A 7 -7.68 7.41 11.49
CA SER A 7 -6.89 6.16 11.50
C SER A 7 -7.78 4.90 11.46
N HIS A 8 -9.10 5.07 11.52
CA HIS A 8 -10.08 3.98 11.48
C HIS A 8 -11.11 4.27 10.39
N TYR A 9 -11.09 3.49 9.33
CA TYR A 9 -11.99 3.61 8.19
C TYR A 9 -12.18 2.27 7.49
N VAL A 10 -13.14 2.18 6.58
CA VAL A 10 -13.32 1.03 5.70
C VAL A 10 -13.16 1.45 4.25
N ILE A 11 -12.57 0.58 3.45
CA ILE A 11 -12.50 0.72 2.01
C ILE A 11 -13.62 -0.15 1.42
N LYS A 12 -14.61 0.49 0.80
CA LYS A 12 -15.68 -0.19 0.07
C LYS A 12 -15.21 -0.48 -1.34
N THR A 13 -15.29 -1.72 -1.78
CA THR A 13 -14.94 -2.12 -3.15
C THR A 13 -15.87 -3.20 -3.67
N ASP A 14 -16.02 -3.25 -4.98
CA ASP A 14 -16.73 -4.32 -5.71
C ASP A 14 -15.77 -5.33 -6.35
N ARG A 15 -14.46 -5.08 -6.24
CA ARG A 15 -13.40 -5.97 -6.75
C ARG A 15 -12.25 -6.02 -5.76
N LEU A 16 -12.13 -7.12 -5.04
CA LEU A 16 -11.07 -7.35 -4.06
C LEU A 16 -10.18 -8.51 -4.51
N PHE A 17 -8.86 -8.32 -4.50
CA PHE A 17 -7.88 -9.33 -4.88
C PHE A 17 -7.11 -9.84 -3.66
N THR A 18 -7.38 -11.10 -3.23
CA THR A 18 -6.72 -11.75 -2.10
C THR A 18 -6.97 -13.26 -2.07
N PRO A 19 -6.05 -14.09 -2.22
CA PRO A 19 -5.07 -14.24 -3.29
C PRO A 19 -5.72 -14.40 -4.66
N ASP A 20 -7.04 -14.62 -4.68
CA ASP A 20 -7.87 -14.68 -5.89
C ASP A 20 -8.73 -13.40 -6.00
N GLU A 21 -9.22 -13.11 -7.20
CA GLU A 21 -10.15 -12.02 -7.38
C GLU A 21 -11.52 -12.38 -6.82
N LEU A 22 -11.98 -11.61 -5.84
CA LEU A 22 -13.33 -11.71 -5.29
C LEU A 22 -14.22 -10.63 -5.89
N ARG A 23 -15.40 -11.03 -6.37
CA ARG A 23 -16.42 -10.13 -6.89
C ARG A 23 -17.60 -10.06 -5.92
N GLY A 24 -18.20 -8.91 -5.83
CA GLY A 24 -19.24 -8.59 -4.86
C GLY A 24 -18.81 -7.38 -4.05
N THR A 25 -19.65 -6.91 -3.17
CA THR A 25 -19.33 -5.74 -2.35
C THR A 25 -18.67 -6.17 -1.05
N PHE A 26 -17.49 -5.60 -0.80
CA PHE A 26 -16.69 -5.85 0.39
C PHE A 26 -16.31 -4.53 1.05
N TRP A 27 -16.12 -4.58 2.37
CA TRP A 27 -15.58 -3.48 3.17
C TRP A 27 -14.32 -3.98 3.88
N VAL A 28 -13.18 -3.42 3.50
CA VAL A 28 -11.89 -3.74 4.13
C VAL A 28 -11.66 -2.75 5.26
N GLU A 29 -11.72 -3.22 6.49
CA GLU A 29 -11.54 -2.38 7.68
C GLU A 29 -10.07 -2.15 7.96
N ILE A 30 -9.70 -0.87 8.03
CA ILE A 30 -8.36 -0.41 8.35
C ILE A 30 -8.41 0.30 9.70
N GLU A 31 -7.56 -0.12 10.62
CA GLU A 31 -7.40 0.52 11.92
C GLU A 31 -5.92 0.62 12.28
N ALA A 32 -5.49 1.83 12.63
CA ALA A 32 -4.10 2.11 13.00
C ALA A 32 -3.07 1.58 11.96
N GLY A 33 -3.38 1.76 10.66
CA GLY A 33 -2.50 1.34 9.57
C GLY A 33 -2.48 -0.16 9.30
N ARG A 34 -3.39 -0.92 9.89
CA ARG A 34 -3.47 -2.38 9.70
C ARG A 34 -4.83 -2.79 9.16
N ILE A 35 -4.83 -3.81 8.31
CA ILE A 35 -6.05 -4.49 7.89
C ILE A 35 -6.57 -5.32 9.05
N LYS A 36 -7.79 -5.04 9.49
CA LYS A 36 -8.41 -5.70 10.64
C LYS A 36 -9.35 -6.81 10.20
N HIS A 37 -10.26 -6.48 9.32
CA HIS A 37 -11.26 -7.43 8.80
C HIS A 37 -11.60 -7.13 7.35
N THR A 38 -12.07 -8.17 6.66
CA THR A 38 -12.81 -8.03 5.40
C THR A 38 -14.26 -8.42 5.68
N LEU A 39 -15.16 -7.48 5.47
CA LEU A 39 -16.57 -7.60 5.82
C LEU A 39 -17.42 -7.68 4.55
N THR A 40 -18.55 -8.39 4.64
CA THR A 40 -19.56 -8.47 3.57
C THR A 40 -20.73 -7.51 3.79
N GLU A 41 -20.77 -6.85 4.94
CA GLU A 41 -21.78 -5.85 5.29
C GLU A 41 -21.09 -4.58 5.75
N GLN A 42 -21.71 -3.44 5.47
CA GLN A 42 -21.16 -2.14 5.87
C GLN A 42 -21.23 -1.98 7.38
N PRO A 43 -20.09 -1.78 8.05
CA PRO A 43 -20.10 -1.47 9.49
C PRO A 43 -20.67 -0.08 9.73
N SER A 44 -21.38 0.08 10.84
CA SER A 44 -21.91 1.38 11.24
C SER A 44 -20.89 2.22 12.02
N GLY A 45 -20.97 3.54 11.85
CA GLY A 45 -20.16 4.48 12.64
C GLY A 45 -18.69 4.57 12.22
N ILE A 46 -18.30 3.98 11.09
CA ILE A 46 -16.95 4.03 10.57
C ILE A 46 -16.94 4.78 9.24
N GLU A 47 -15.97 5.66 9.06
CA GLU A 47 -15.80 6.41 7.80
C GLU A 47 -15.57 5.46 6.62
N VAL A 48 -16.20 5.74 5.49
CA VAL A 48 -16.13 4.90 4.28
C VAL A 48 -15.33 5.62 3.20
N LEU A 49 -14.27 4.98 2.74
CA LEU A 49 -13.60 5.32 1.49
C LEU A 49 -14.21 4.49 0.37
N ASP A 50 -14.97 5.13 -0.52
CA ASP A 50 -15.63 4.43 -1.63
C ASP A 50 -14.64 4.23 -2.78
N ALA A 51 -14.23 2.98 -2.97
CA ALA A 51 -13.38 2.53 -4.06
C ALA A 51 -14.14 1.67 -5.09
N THR A 52 -15.46 1.84 -5.18
CA THR A 52 -16.28 1.16 -6.17
C THR A 52 -15.78 1.46 -7.57
N GLY A 53 -15.64 0.45 -8.40
CA GLY A 53 -15.07 0.56 -9.77
C GLY A 53 -13.56 0.43 -9.82
N PHE A 54 -12.87 0.38 -8.68
CA PHE A 54 -11.44 0.12 -8.60
C PHE A 54 -11.17 -1.29 -8.10
N LEU A 55 -10.11 -1.90 -8.61
CA LEU A 55 -9.57 -3.11 -8.02
C LEU A 55 -8.77 -2.75 -6.76
N VAL A 56 -9.18 -3.30 -5.63
CA VAL A 56 -8.44 -3.17 -4.37
C VAL A 56 -7.61 -4.43 -4.17
N ALA A 57 -6.32 -4.26 -3.98
CA ALA A 57 -5.36 -5.34 -3.81
C ALA A 57 -4.34 -4.99 -2.73
N PRO A 58 -3.66 -5.98 -2.14
CA PRO A 58 -2.49 -5.73 -1.31
C PRO A 58 -1.42 -4.99 -2.10
N GLY A 59 -0.65 -4.11 -1.42
CA GLY A 59 0.52 -3.49 -2.01
C GLY A 59 1.56 -4.52 -2.45
N PHE A 60 2.38 -4.14 -3.41
CA PHE A 60 3.45 -5.01 -3.89
C PHE A 60 4.57 -5.13 -2.84
N ILE A 61 5.16 -6.31 -2.78
CA ILE A 61 6.38 -6.57 -2.02
C ILE A 61 7.47 -6.87 -3.03
N ASP A 62 8.49 -6.01 -3.07
CA ASP A 62 9.67 -6.19 -3.91
C ASP A 62 10.86 -6.54 -3.03
N VAL A 63 11.44 -7.69 -3.24
CA VAL A 63 12.55 -8.20 -2.41
C VAL A 63 13.91 -7.80 -2.95
N HIS A 64 13.96 -7.16 -4.12
CA HIS A 64 15.21 -6.75 -4.73
C HIS A 64 15.00 -5.57 -5.67
N ILE A 65 15.58 -4.42 -5.34
CA ILE A 65 15.50 -3.21 -6.14
C ILE A 65 16.87 -2.51 -6.15
N HIS A 66 17.30 -2.05 -7.32
CA HIS A 66 18.56 -1.34 -7.51
C HIS A 66 18.40 0.18 -7.49
N GLY A 67 17.25 0.68 -7.87
CA GLY A 67 17.00 2.12 -7.94
C GLY A 67 15.60 2.48 -8.41
N TYR A 68 15.36 3.77 -8.54
CA TYR A 68 14.09 4.34 -8.97
C TYR A 68 14.30 5.76 -9.49
N GLY A 69 13.46 6.18 -10.45
CA GLY A 69 13.43 7.58 -10.89
C GLY A 69 14.73 8.06 -11.55
N GLY A 70 15.45 7.18 -12.22
CA GLY A 70 16.74 7.50 -12.85
C GLY A 70 17.93 7.47 -11.89
N HIS A 71 17.74 7.08 -10.64
CA HIS A 71 18.80 6.93 -9.64
C HIS A 71 19.06 5.47 -9.30
N ASP A 72 20.31 5.15 -9.00
CA ASP A 72 20.76 3.84 -8.56
C ASP A 72 21.26 3.95 -7.12
N ILE A 73 20.98 2.93 -6.31
CA ILE A 73 21.44 2.86 -4.91
C ILE A 73 22.97 2.94 -4.81
N MET A 74 23.67 2.48 -5.83
CA MET A 74 25.13 2.50 -5.91
C MET A 74 25.72 3.91 -6.07
N GLU A 75 24.91 4.91 -6.39
CA GLU A 75 25.33 6.31 -6.39
C GLU A 75 25.76 6.77 -4.98
N ALA A 76 25.25 6.09 -3.95
CA ALA A 76 25.54 6.35 -2.53
C ALA A 76 25.37 7.84 -2.16
N SER A 77 24.37 8.50 -2.77
CA SER A 77 24.06 9.90 -2.52
C SER A 77 22.74 10.05 -1.77
N SER A 78 22.64 11.10 -0.95
CA SER A 78 21.38 11.42 -0.26
C SER A 78 20.27 11.78 -1.25
N GLU A 79 20.61 12.38 -2.39
CA GLU A 79 19.68 12.71 -3.45
C GLU A 79 19.03 11.44 -4.06
N ALA A 80 19.82 10.41 -4.35
CA ALA A 80 19.32 9.14 -4.85
C ALA A 80 18.41 8.45 -3.82
N LEU A 81 18.80 8.43 -2.56
CA LEU A 81 18.00 7.86 -1.47
C LEU A 81 16.68 8.61 -1.27
N GLU A 82 16.70 9.93 -1.31
CA GLU A 82 15.49 10.75 -1.20
C GLU A 82 14.54 10.51 -2.37
N CYS A 83 15.07 10.43 -3.60
CA CYS A 83 14.28 10.11 -4.78
C CYS A 83 13.58 8.75 -4.66
N MET A 84 14.29 7.73 -4.22
CA MET A 84 13.71 6.40 -3.99
C MET A 84 12.69 6.41 -2.85
N ALA A 85 13.02 7.03 -1.73
CA ALA A 85 12.16 7.06 -0.54
C ALA A 85 10.85 7.82 -0.78
N THR A 86 10.85 8.84 -1.62
CA THR A 86 9.65 9.62 -1.96
C THR A 86 8.88 9.06 -3.15
N GLY A 87 9.56 8.43 -4.08
CA GLY A 87 8.95 7.91 -5.31
C GLY A 87 8.30 6.54 -5.18
N LEU A 88 8.84 5.67 -4.33
CA LEU A 88 8.35 4.29 -4.17
C LEU A 88 7.00 4.18 -3.45
N PRO A 89 6.70 4.93 -2.38
CA PRO A 89 5.43 4.81 -1.68
C PRO A 89 4.19 4.97 -2.56
N PRO A 90 4.13 5.92 -3.52
CA PRO A 90 2.98 6.04 -4.42
C PRO A 90 2.72 4.83 -5.31
N VAL A 91 3.71 3.96 -5.47
CA VAL A 91 3.59 2.71 -6.25
C VAL A 91 3.53 1.46 -5.35
N SER A 92 3.05 1.63 -4.12
CA SER A 92 2.74 0.58 -3.13
C SER A 92 3.87 0.13 -2.21
N TYR A 93 5.01 0.77 -2.25
CA TYR A 93 6.10 0.49 -1.31
C TYR A 93 5.95 1.35 -0.05
N THR A 94 6.17 0.77 1.12
CA THR A 94 6.03 1.49 2.39
C THR A 94 7.36 1.94 2.98
N HIS A 95 8.43 1.23 2.68
CA HIS A 95 9.77 1.56 3.14
C HIS A 95 10.83 0.86 2.28
N LEU A 96 12.04 1.38 2.34
CA LEU A 96 13.22 0.82 1.70
C LEU A 96 14.20 0.38 2.80
N THR A 97 14.69 -0.85 2.72
CA THR A 97 15.75 -1.35 3.60
C THR A 97 17.01 -1.60 2.80
N LEU A 98 18.12 -1.16 3.37
CA LEU A 98 19.44 -1.44 2.79
C LEU A 98 19.99 -2.74 3.37
N PRO A 99 20.76 -3.52 2.60
CA PRO A 99 21.42 -4.70 3.13
C PRO A 99 22.42 -4.27 4.22
N THR A 100 22.34 -4.94 5.36
CA THR A 100 23.25 -4.71 6.50
C THR A 100 24.43 -5.66 6.51
N ASN A 101 24.42 -6.63 5.63
CA ASN A 101 25.48 -7.60 5.48
C ASN A 101 26.58 -7.05 4.56
N ARG A 102 27.84 -7.13 5.01
CA ARG A 102 29.02 -6.68 4.25
C ARG A 102 29.63 -7.72 3.33
N GLU A 103 29.08 -8.90 3.33
CA GLU A 103 29.55 -9.95 2.43
C GLU A 103 29.04 -9.67 1.02
N VAL A 104 29.96 -9.46 0.15
CA VAL A 104 29.74 -9.17 -1.25
C VAL A 104 30.07 -10.43 -2.06
#